data_7737ccf26bfea3aadf9a0917e8ac5291
#
_entry.id   7737ccf26bfea3aadf9a0917e8ac5291
#
_cell.length_a   1.000
_cell.length_b   1.000
_cell.length_c   1.000
_cell.angle_alpha   90.00
_cell.angle_beta   90.00
_cell.angle_gamma   90.00
#
_symmetry.space_group_name_H-M   'P 1'
#
loop_
_entity.id
_entity.type
_entity.pdbx_description
1 polymer ?
#
loop_
_entity_poly.entity_id
_entity_poly.type
_entity_poly.pdbx_seq_one_letter_code
_entity_poly.pdbx_strand_id
1 'polypeptide(L)'
;MSEQPTRFLTGITPSGTPHLGNYAGMMRPAIAATRTAGCENFYFLADYHALIKTQDPARIHRCTLEIAASWLACGLDPEKVTFYRQSDIPEITELTWFLTCVTGKGLLNRAHAYKAAQDKNQEAGRDLDDGVNAGLFMYPVLMAADILIFNAHKVPVGRDQIQHIEMARDIAASFNHLYGEHFTLPEALVEEQVATLAGLDGRKMSKSYDNTIPLFAPPAQLKKLIGSIVTDSRAPGEAKAVEGSALFQLYQAFATPEEVAAMAQAYADGIAWGEAKERLFACIDREIAPMRARYEDLMAHPEKVEAILQAGAEKARALAVPLVQRLRHAVGLRRLTEQAVSTDKSKSAKLALPSFKQYREKDGKFYFKLVDAQGKLLLQSLGLDSPRDAGHAIAQLQQQGAAALAALAPQIEALSDAARAEALQALAQLQAYAASE
;
A
#
# COMPACT_ATOMS: atom_id res chain seq x y z
N MET A 1 -20.22 4.45 23.32
CA MET A 1 -18.88 4.70 22.79
C MET A 1 -19.07 4.94 21.30
N SER A 2 -18.83 6.15 20.79
CA SER A 2 -18.87 6.40 19.34
C SER A 2 -17.75 5.59 18.71
N GLU A 3 -18.07 4.68 17.81
CA GLU A 3 -17.08 4.00 16.97
C GLU A 3 -16.25 5.07 16.27
N GLN A 4 -14.93 4.95 16.36
CA GLN A 4 -14.04 5.85 15.60
C GLN A 4 -14.26 5.60 14.11
N PRO A 5 -14.32 6.65 13.28
CA PRO A 5 -14.55 6.48 11.85
C PRO A 5 -13.45 5.64 11.21
N THR A 6 -13.83 4.80 10.27
CA THR A 6 -12.86 4.04 9.47
C THR A 6 -12.11 5.00 8.54
N ARG A 7 -10.79 5.00 8.59
CA ARG A 7 -9.92 5.85 7.77
C ARG A 7 -9.46 5.15 6.52
N PHE A 8 -9.67 5.80 5.39
CA PHE A 8 -9.20 5.38 4.08
C PHE A 8 -8.12 6.32 3.58
N LEU A 9 -7.05 5.78 2.99
CA LEU A 9 -5.99 6.58 2.38
C LEU A 9 -5.81 6.20 0.92
N THR A 10 -5.83 7.19 0.04
CA THR A 10 -5.59 7.02 -1.39
C THR A 10 -4.47 7.94 -1.85
N GLY A 11 -3.38 7.37 -2.33
CA GLY A 11 -2.25 8.09 -2.93
C GLY A 11 -2.45 8.27 -4.44
N ILE A 12 -2.21 9.48 -4.92
CA ILE A 12 -2.35 9.85 -6.32
C ILE A 12 -0.99 10.31 -6.85
N THR A 13 -0.34 9.48 -7.66
CA THR A 13 0.95 9.87 -8.25
C THR A 13 0.73 10.91 -9.35
N PRO A 14 1.41 12.08 -9.33
CA PRO A 14 1.34 13.09 -10.36
C PRO A 14 2.10 12.67 -11.62
N SER A 15 1.50 11.76 -12.40
CA SER A 15 2.11 11.15 -13.61
C SER A 15 1.68 11.78 -14.93
N GLY A 16 1.06 12.99 -14.89
CA GLY A 16 0.54 13.72 -16.04
C GLY A 16 -0.95 13.50 -16.27
N THR A 17 -1.52 14.20 -17.26
CA THR A 17 -2.97 14.26 -17.53
C THR A 17 -3.64 12.89 -17.54
N PRO A 18 -4.75 12.69 -16.80
CA PRO A 18 -5.52 11.46 -16.82
C PRO A 18 -6.18 11.22 -18.20
N HIS A 19 -6.50 9.97 -18.50
CA HIS A 19 -7.29 9.57 -19.65
C HIS A 19 -8.62 8.95 -19.23
N LEU A 20 -9.54 8.73 -20.17
CA LEU A 20 -10.89 8.19 -19.90
C LEU A 20 -10.84 6.89 -19.10
N GLY A 21 -9.83 6.01 -19.35
CA GLY A 21 -9.64 4.78 -18.60
C GLY A 21 -9.30 5.02 -17.12
N ASN A 22 -8.51 6.05 -16.80
CA ASN A 22 -8.24 6.41 -15.41
C ASN A 22 -9.51 6.93 -14.71
N TYR A 23 -10.29 7.73 -15.42
CA TYR A 23 -11.54 8.27 -14.88
C TYR A 23 -12.56 7.17 -14.59
N ALA A 24 -12.93 6.38 -15.60
CA ALA A 24 -13.95 5.36 -15.43
C ALA A 24 -13.52 4.19 -14.51
N GLY A 25 -12.23 3.79 -14.58
CA GLY A 25 -11.72 2.66 -13.83
C GLY A 25 -11.30 2.97 -12.40
N MET A 26 -10.93 4.23 -12.08
CA MET A 26 -10.38 4.57 -10.77
C MET A 26 -11.02 5.83 -10.17
N MET A 27 -10.99 6.97 -10.87
CA MET A 27 -11.38 8.25 -10.26
C MET A 27 -12.87 8.29 -9.90
N ARG A 28 -13.74 7.90 -10.83
CA ARG A 28 -15.20 7.91 -10.62
C ARG A 28 -15.63 6.99 -9.47
N PRO A 29 -15.23 5.71 -9.39
CA PRO A 29 -15.56 4.86 -8.24
C PRO A 29 -14.95 5.35 -6.93
N ALA A 30 -13.70 5.83 -6.94
CA ALA A 30 -13.05 6.39 -5.75
C ALA A 30 -13.80 7.62 -5.21
N ILE A 31 -14.20 8.56 -6.07
CA ILE A 31 -15.01 9.73 -5.69
C ILE A 31 -16.39 9.29 -5.17
N ALA A 32 -17.02 8.30 -5.77
CA ALA A 32 -18.29 7.77 -5.28
C ALA A 32 -18.17 7.17 -3.87
N ALA A 33 -17.07 6.47 -3.58
CA ALA A 33 -16.79 5.88 -2.27
C ALA A 33 -16.65 6.93 -1.16
N THR A 34 -16.23 8.16 -1.47
CA THR A 34 -16.12 9.25 -0.46
C THR A 34 -17.45 9.68 0.14
N ARG A 35 -18.57 9.26 -0.46
CA ARG A 35 -19.93 9.58 0.01
C ARG A 35 -20.45 8.61 1.07
N THR A 36 -19.69 7.56 1.39
CA THR A 36 -20.06 6.57 2.41
C THR A 36 -20.00 7.19 3.81
N ALA A 37 -21.08 7.10 4.55
CA ALA A 37 -21.13 7.63 5.91
C ALA A 37 -20.23 6.84 6.88
N GLY A 38 -19.70 7.50 7.91
CA GLY A 38 -18.85 6.87 8.94
C GLY A 38 -17.40 6.62 8.52
N CYS A 39 -16.98 7.19 7.38
CA CYS A 39 -15.61 7.09 6.88
C CYS A 39 -14.91 8.45 6.87
N GLU A 40 -13.62 8.46 7.23
CA GLU A 40 -12.71 9.57 7.00
C GLU A 40 -11.83 9.23 5.80
N ASN A 41 -11.85 10.08 4.77
CA ASN A 41 -11.14 9.83 3.52
C ASN A 41 -9.98 10.82 3.35
N PHE A 42 -8.79 10.29 3.15
CA PHE A 42 -7.56 11.03 2.89
C PHE A 42 -7.12 10.76 1.44
N TYR A 43 -6.99 11.83 0.66
CA TYR A 43 -6.48 11.79 -0.70
C TYR A 43 -5.26 12.68 -0.80
N PHE A 44 -4.15 12.16 -1.28
CA PHE A 44 -2.94 12.96 -1.37
C PHE A 44 -2.23 12.83 -2.71
N LEU A 45 -1.63 13.93 -3.12
CA LEU A 45 -0.75 13.98 -4.29
C LEU A 45 0.65 13.55 -3.86
N ALA A 46 1.11 12.41 -4.38
CA ALA A 46 2.35 11.75 -3.98
C ALA A 46 3.55 12.36 -4.72
N ASP A 47 3.83 13.64 -4.50
CA ASP A 47 4.87 14.41 -5.20
C ASP A 47 6.29 14.01 -4.76
N TYR A 48 6.53 13.63 -3.51
CA TYR A 48 7.82 13.03 -3.10
C TYR A 48 8.08 11.71 -3.83
N HIS A 49 7.06 10.86 -4.00
CA HIS A 49 7.21 9.63 -4.78
C HIS A 49 7.53 9.90 -6.25
N ALA A 50 7.04 11.02 -6.81
CA ALA A 50 7.35 11.40 -8.18
C ALA A 50 8.84 11.68 -8.41
N LEU A 51 9.57 12.18 -7.39
CA LEU A 51 11.02 12.46 -7.46
C LEU A 51 11.85 11.22 -7.76
N ILE A 52 11.37 10.03 -7.47
CA ILE A 52 12.08 8.77 -7.72
C ILE A 52 12.38 8.58 -9.21
N LYS A 53 11.44 9.01 -10.06
CA LYS A 53 11.48 8.76 -11.52
C LYS A 53 11.60 10.05 -12.36
N THR A 54 11.32 11.20 -11.78
CA THR A 54 11.24 12.47 -12.51
C THR A 54 12.18 13.48 -11.88
N GLN A 55 13.14 13.97 -12.68
CA GLN A 55 14.13 14.97 -12.27
C GLN A 55 13.87 16.33 -12.92
N ASP A 56 12.73 16.51 -13.59
CA ASP A 56 12.30 17.76 -14.21
C ASP A 56 11.34 18.51 -13.27
N PRO A 57 11.78 19.62 -12.62
CA PRO A 57 10.97 20.36 -11.67
C PRO A 57 9.72 20.97 -12.31
N ALA A 58 9.82 21.46 -13.55
CA ALA A 58 8.68 22.06 -14.25
C ALA A 58 7.61 21.02 -14.55
N ARG A 59 8.02 19.80 -14.90
CA ARG A 59 7.11 18.69 -15.12
C ARG A 59 6.41 18.26 -13.83
N ILE A 60 7.14 18.14 -12.72
CA ILE A 60 6.55 17.77 -11.42
C ILE A 60 5.49 18.79 -11.03
N HIS A 61 5.84 20.08 -11.05
CA HIS A 61 4.92 21.18 -10.72
C HIS A 61 3.66 21.15 -11.58
N ARG A 62 3.82 21.08 -12.91
CA ARG A 62 2.69 21.02 -13.83
C ARG A 62 1.81 19.78 -13.61
N CYS A 63 2.41 18.59 -13.50
CA CYS A 63 1.66 17.36 -13.30
C CYS A 63 0.90 17.35 -11.96
N THR A 64 1.45 17.94 -10.91
CA THR A 64 0.78 18.08 -9.61
C THR A 64 -0.47 18.95 -9.75
N LEU A 65 -0.38 20.10 -10.42
CA LEU A 65 -1.54 20.96 -10.69
C LEU A 65 -2.58 20.25 -11.57
N GLU A 66 -2.16 19.64 -12.69
CA GLU A 66 -3.06 18.94 -13.62
C GLU A 66 -3.84 17.81 -12.91
N ILE A 67 -3.18 17.03 -12.08
CA ILE A 67 -3.84 15.93 -11.36
C ILE A 67 -4.78 16.47 -10.28
N ALA A 68 -4.37 17.47 -9.49
CA ALA A 68 -5.23 18.08 -8.49
C ALA A 68 -6.49 18.66 -9.12
N ALA A 69 -6.33 19.47 -10.17
CA ALA A 69 -7.43 20.06 -10.91
C ALA A 69 -8.36 18.98 -11.51
N SER A 70 -7.78 17.87 -11.99
CA SER A 70 -8.56 16.75 -12.53
C SER A 70 -9.47 16.09 -11.50
N TRP A 71 -8.98 15.78 -10.32
CA TRP A 71 -9.78 15.18 -9.26
C TRP A 71 -10.89 16.10 -8.77
N LEU A 72 -10.58 17.39 -8.58
CA LEU A 72 -11.57 18.40 -8.20
C LEU A 72 -12.64 18.58 -9.31
N ALA A 73 -12.22 18.65 -10.57
CA ALA A 73 -13.13 18.76 -11.70
C ALA A 73 -14.06 17.57 -11.84
N CYS A 74 -13.58 16.36 -11.55
CA CYS A 74 -14.37 15.12 -11.53
C CYS A 74 -15.31 15.01 -10.33
N GLY A 75 -15.27 15.95 -9.38
CA GLY A 75 -16.21 16.04 -8.28
C GLY A 75 -15.69 15.51 -6.94
N LEU A 76 -14.38 15.40 -6.75
CA LEU A 76 -13.81 15.23 -5.42
C LEU A 76 -14.17 16.46 -4.58
N ASP A 77 -14.88 16.25 -3.48
CA ASP A 77 -15.40 17.30 -2.61
C ASP A 77 -14.41 17.54 -1.44
N PRO A 78 -13.64 18.66 -1.43
CA PRO A 78 -12.63 18.93 -0.41
C PRO A 78 -13.22 19.22 0.98
N GLU A 79 -14.55 19.44 1.07
CA GLU A 79 -15.22 19.55 2.37
C GLU A 79 -15.48 18.18 3.01
N LYS A 80 -15.57 17.12 2.19
CA LYS A 80 -15.84 15.73 2.65
C LYS A 80 -14.61 14.88 2.76
N VAL A 81 -13.50 15.30 2.14
CA VAL A 81 -12.22 14.57 2.17
C VAL A 81 -11.10 15.49 2.62
N THR A 82 -10.07 14.91 3.22
CA THR A 82 -8.81 15.60 3.44
C THR A 82 -7.95 15.45 2.18
N PHE A 83 -7.96 16.49 1.32
CA PHE A 83 -7.22 16.50 0.06
C PHE A 83 -6.00 17.41 0.15
N TYR A 84 -4.80 16.85 0.03
CA TYR A 84 -3.55 17.56 0.29
C TYR A 84 -2.41 17.10 -0.64
N ARG A 85 -1.34 17.85 -0.66
CA ARG A 85 -0.07 17.51 -1.31
C ARG A 85 0.87 16.92 -0.25
N GLN A 86 1.51 15.79 -0.56
CA GLN A 86 2.38 15.05 0.38
C GLN A 86 3.47 15.95 0.96
N SER A 87 4.10 16.80 0.13
CA SER A 87 5.16 17.70 0.54
C SER A 87 4.71 18.82 1.51
N ASP A 88 3.41 19.07 1.64
CA ASP A 88 2.87 20.03 2.62
C ASP A 88 2.79 19.45 4.03
N ILE A 89 3.11 18.15 4.21
CA ILE A 89 3.13 17.46 5.49
C ILE A 89 4.57 17.03 5.84
N PRO A 90 5.41 17.94 6.35
CA PRO A 90 6.81 17.62 6.65
C PRO A 90 6.97 16.51 7.69
N GLU A 91 5.95 16.27 8.51
CA GLU A 91 5.88 15.20 9.49
C GLU A 91 6.02 13.80 8.85
N ILE A 92 5.63 13.64 7.57
CA ILE A 92 5.79 12.39 6.81
C ILE A 92 7.28 12.03 6.66
N THR A 93 8.12 13.01 6.35
CA THR A 93 9.56 12.77 6.17
C THR A 93 10.24 12.42 7.50
N GLU A 94 9.84 13.04 8.58
CA GLU A 94 10.34 12.69 9.90
C GLU A 94 9.90 11.29 10.32
N LEU A 95 8.63 10.95 10.10
CA LEU A 95 8.12 9.60 10.34
C LEU A 95 8.86 8.57 9.48
N THR A 96 9.12 8.88 8.20
CA THR A 96 9.91 8.01 7.33
C THR A 96 11.26 7.67 7.96
N TRP A 97 11.93 8.63 8.59
CA TRP A 97 13.19 8.35 9.28
C TRP A 97 13.02 7.40 10.48
N PHE A 98 11.99 7.61 11.31
CA PHE A 98 11.73 6.70 12.43
C PHE A 98 11.46 5.27 11.96
N LEU A 99 10.64 5.13 10.91
CA LEU A 99 10.32 3.84 10.33
C LEU A 99 11.54 3.20 9.65
N THR A 100 12.40 3.98 9.00
CA THR A 100 13.66 3.51 8.41
C THR A 100 14.53 2.82 9.45
N CYS A 101 14.62 3.38 10.67
CA CYS A 101 15.45 2.85 11.75
C CYS A 101 14.96 1.50 12.31
N VAL A 102 13.70 1.14 12.08
CA VAL A 102 13.12 -0.15 12.51
C VAL A 102 12.89 -1.13 11.36
N THR A 103 13.18 -0.71 10.12
CA THR A 103 12.97 -1.51 8.92
C THR A 103 14.20 -2.36 8.60
N GLY A 104 14.03 -3.67 8.60
CA GLY A 104 15.11 -4.58 8.19
C GLY A 104 15.45 -4.45 6.70
N LYS A 105 16.74 -4.31 6.35
CA LYS A 105 17.19 -4.26 4.94
C LYS A 105 16.69 -5.45 4.11
N GLY A 106 16.59 -6.64 4.72
CA GLY A 106 16.06 -7.84 4.06
C GLY A 106 14.61 -7.70 3.59
N LEU A 107 13.79 -6.88 4.28
CA LEU A 107 12.43 -6.56 3.84
C LEU A 107 12.47 -5.74 2.55
N LEU A 108 13.28 -4.67 2.52
CA LEU A 108 13.44 -3.79 1.35
C LEU A 108 14.04 -4.53 0.15
N ASN A 109 14.97 -5.45 0.35
CA ASN A 109 15.54 -6.27 -0.72
C ASN A 109 14.50 -7.11 -1.46
N ARG A 110 13.34 -7.38 -0.84
CA ARG A 110 12.24 -8.16 -1.43
C ARG A 110 11.19 -7.32 -2.15
N ALA A 111 11.31 -5.98 -2.10
CA ALA A 111 10.37 -5.08 -2.76
C ALA A 111 10.37 -5.29 -4.27
N HIS A 112 9.16 -5.45 -4.85
CA HIS A 112 8.99 -5.82 -6.26
C HIS A 112 9.69 -4.86 -7.22
N ALA A 113 9.59 -3.53 -6.99
CA ALA A 113 10.20 -2.55 -7.89
C ALA A 113 11.74 -2.59 -7.85
N TYR A 114 12.34 -2.83 -6.67
CA TYR A 114 13.79 -3.00 -6.55
C TYR A 114 14.24 -4.28 -7.26
N LYS A 115 13.55 -5.40 -7.03
CA LYS A 115 13.83 -6.65 -7.74
C LYS A 115 13.69 -6.51 -9.25
N ALA A 116 12.61 -5.90 -9.72
CA ALA A 116 12.41 -5.67 -11.16
C ALA A 116 13.53 -4.81 -11.80
N ALA A 117 14.07 -3.84 -11.04
CA ALA A 117 15.23 -3.07 -11.49
C ALA A 117 16.49 -3.95 -11.58
N GLN A 118 16.74 -4.79 -10.57
CA GLN A 118 17.87 -5.73 -10.57
C GLN A 118 17.76 -6.77 -11.70
N ASP A 119 16.59 -7.38 -11.89
CA ASP A 119 16.34 -8.36 -12.96
C ASP A 119 16.64 -7.75 -14.33
N LYS A 120 16.14 -6.53 -14.59
CA LYS A 120 16.42 -5.79 -15.83
C LYS A 120 17.92 -5.50 -16.03
N ASN A 121 18.64 -5.15 -14.97
CA ASN A 121 20.07 -4.91 -15.03
C ASN A 121 20.84 -6.20 -15.29
N GLN A 122 20.45 -7.29 -14.64
CA GLN A 122 21.02 -8.62 -14.84
C GLN A 122 20.83 -9.11 -16.30
N GLU A 123 19.61 -8.96 -16.84
CA GLU A 123 19.32 -9.29 -18.24
C GLU A 123 20.15 -8.45 -19.23
N ALA A 124 20.46 -7.19 -18.86
CA ALA A 124 21.30 -6.31 -19.66
C ALA A 124 22.81 -6.50 -19.42
N GLY A 125 23.23 -7.45 -18.57
CA GLY A 125 24.63 -7.71 -18.22
C GLY A 125 25.30 -6.56 -17.46
N ARG A 126 24.51 -5.75 -16.72
CA ARG A 126 24.99 -4.62 -15.91
C ARG A 126 25.13 -5.00 -14.44
N ASP A 127 25.76 -4.14 -13.64
CA ASP A 127 25.70 -4.26 -12.18
C ASP A 127 24.24 -4.25 -11.69
N LEU A 128 23.91 -5.06 -10.68
CA LEU A 128 22.53 -5.22 -10.20
C LEU A 128 21.91 -3.88 -9.77
N ASP A 129 22.70 -2.98 -9.22
CA ASP A 129 22.23 -1.69 -8.72
C ASP A 129 22.54 -0.52 -9.70
N ASP A 130 22.95 -0.82 -10.95
CA ASP A 130 23.20 0.21 -11.96
C ASP A 130 21.96 1.06 -12.21
N GLY A 131 22.10 2.38 -12.00
CA GLY A 131 20.99 3.34 -12.14
C GLY A 131 19.90 3.25 -11.06
N VAL A 132 20.05 2.41 -10.04
CA VAL A 132 19.11 2.34 -8.90
C VAL A 132 19.47 3.43 -7.89
N ASN A 133 18.60 4.42 -7.71
CA ASN A 133 18.79 5.44 -6.68
C ASN A 133 18.24 4.99 -5.33
N ALA A 134 18.71 5.61 -4.23
CA ALA A 134 18.26 5.29 -2.88
C ALA A 134 16.75 5.48 -2.70
N GLY A 135 16.14 6.43 -3.42
CA GLY A 135 14.68 6.65 -3.38
C GLY A 135 13.88 5.43 -3.86
N LEU A 136 14.35 4.77 -4.94
CA LEU A 136 13.71 3.53 -5.43
C LEU A 136 13.82 2.39 -4.42
N PHE A 137 14.90 2.33 -3.67
CA PHE A 137 15.08 1.32 -2.61
C PHE A 137 14.25 1.61 -1.36
N MET A 138 14.11 2.89 -1.00
CA MET A 138 13.52 3.34 0.26
C MET A 138 12.03 3.72 0.17
N TYR A 139 11.47 3.90 -1.04
CA TYR A 139 10.09 4.37 -1.16
C TYR A 139 9.03 3.51 -0.43
N PRO A 140 9.20 2.19 -0.21
CA PRO A 140 8.23 1.44 0.58
C PRO A 140 8.12 1.94 2.02
N VAL A 141 9.21 2.50 2.59
CA VAL A 141 9.19 3.10 3.92
C VAL A 141 8.47 4.46 3.91
N LEU A 142 8.67 5.26 2.86
CA LEU A 142 7.92 6.51 2.66
C LEU A 142 6.42 6.23 2.49
N MET A 143 6.04 5.21 1.70
CA MET A 143 4.65 4.80 1.55
C MET A 143 4.06 4.29 2.88
N ALA A 144 4.84 3.56 3.67
CA ALA A 144 4.42 3.17 5.02
C ALA A 144 4.17 4.40 5.91
N ALA A 145 5.03 5.44 5.81
CA ALA A 145 4.83 6.69 6.55
C ALA A 145 3.56 7.42 6.12
N ASP A 146 3.24 7.50 4.81
CA ASP A 146 2.00 8.09 4.31
C ASP A 146 0.76 7.43 4.94
N ILE A 147 0.79 6.11 5.07
CA ILE A 147 -0.33 5.31 5.61
C ILE A 147 -0.42 5.45 7.13
N LEU A 148 0.70 5.32 7.81
CA LEU A 148 0.76 5.21 9.26
C LEU A 148 0.60 6.56 9.96
N ILE A 149 0.91 7.68 9.30
CA ILE A 149 0.79 9.02 9.89
C ILE A 149 -0.65 9.37 10.25
N PHE A 150 -1.62 8.77 9.58
CA PHE A 150 -3.05 8.93 9.87
C PHE A 150 -3.66 7.70 10.54
N ASN A 151 -2.89 6.65 10.80
CA ASN A 151 -3.41 5.36 11.24
C ASN A 151 -4.55 4.89 10.30
N ALA A 152 -4.30 4.92 8.99
CA ALA A 152 -5.28 4.49 8.00
C ALA A 152 -5.60 3.00 8.18
N HIS A 153 -6.91 2.68 8.23
CA HIS A 153 -7.38 1.30 8.39
C HIS A 153 -7.39 0.56 7.05
N LYS A 154 -7.80 1.25 5.99
CA LYS A 154 -8.00 0.68 4.66
C LYS A 154 -7.26 1.50 3.61
N VAL A 155 -6.57 0.83 2.71
CA VAL A 155 -5.85 1.46 1.61
C VAL A 155 -6.32 0.80 0.30
N PRO A 156 -7.19 1.49 -0.49
CA PRO A 156 -7.60 1.01 -1.80
C PRO A 156 -6.39 0.96 -2.74
N VAL A 157 -6.09 -0.22 -3.26
CA VAL A 157 -4.91 -0.46 -4.11
C VAL A 157 -5.19 -1.50 -5.19
N GLY A 158 -4.46 -1.38 -6.31
CA GLY A 158 -4.35 -2.46 -7.29
C GLY A 158 -3.59 -3.67 -6.71
N ARG A 159 -3.77 -4.84 -7.32
CA ARG A 159 -3.13 -6.10 -6.89
C ARG A 159 -1.59 -6.00 -6.83
N ASP A 160 -0.99 -5.22 -7.70
CA ASP A 160 0.46 -4.98 -7.76
C ASP A 160 1.01 -4.19 -6.54
N GLN A 161 0.13 -3.55 -5.77
CA GLN A 161 0.49 -2.75 -4.59
C GLN A 161 0.26 -3.48 -3.25
N ILE A 162 -0.33 -4.69 -3.25
CA ILE A 162 -0.62 -5.44 -2.01
C ILE A 162 0.66 -5.63 -1.19
N GLN A 163 1.78 -5.98 -1.83
CA GLN A 163 3.06 -6.18 -1.14
C GLN A 163 3.48 -4.94 -0.33
N HIS A 164 3.23 -3.74 -0.83
CA HIS A 164 3.60 -2.51 -0.11
C HIS A 164 2.77 -2.30 1.16
N ILE A 165 1.50 -2.72 1.14
CA ILE A 165 0.65 -2.66 2.33
C ILE A 165 1.11 -3.71 3.36
N GLU A 166 1.49 -4.91 2.92
CA GLU A 166 2.08 -5.92 3.80
C GLU A 166 3.40 -5.43 4.42
N MET A 167 4.26 -4.78 3.62
CA MET A 167 5.48 -4.15 4.13
C MET A 167 5.18 -3.05 5.15
N ALA A 168 4.18 -2.21 4.92
CA ALA A 168 3.75 -1.20 5.89
C ALA A 168 3.25 -1.82 7.20
N ARG A 169 2.55 -2.95 7.14
CA ARG A 169 2.13 -3.72 8.32
C ARG A 169 3.33 -4.26 9.11
N ASP A 170 4.31 -4.86 8.41
CA ASP A 170 5.52 -5.40 9.03
C ASP A 170 6.34 -4.28 9.71
N ILE A 171 6.46 -3.12 9.07
CA ILE A 171 7.15 -1.95 9.60
C ILE A 171 6.41 -1.41 10.83
N ALA A 172 5.08 -1.28 10.77
CA ALA A 172 4.26 -0.84 11.89
C ALA A 172 4.36 -1.81 13.09
N ALA A 173 4.29 -3.13 12.83
CA ALA A 173 4.44 -4.15 13.87
C ALA A 173 5.84 -4.10 14.51
N SER A 174 6.90 -3.90 13.72
CA SER A 174 8.27 -3.74 14.23
C SER A 174 8.40 -2.51 15.14
N PHE A 175 7.81 -1.39 14.73
CA PHE A 175 7.80 -0.17 15.56
C PHE A 175 7.01 -0.38 16.86
N ASN A 176 5.79 -0.92 16.75
CA ASN A 176 4.94 -1.19 17.91
C ASN A 176 5.59 -2.15 18.89
N HIS A 177 6.30 -3.18 18.39
CA HIS A 177 7.03 -4.12 19.25
C HIS A 177 8.13 -3.42 20.07
N LEU A 178 8.86 -2.48 19.49
CA LEU A 178 9.99 -1.79 20.14
C LEU A 178 9.54 -0.69 21.09
N TYR A 179 8.54 0.10 20.67
CA TYR A 179 8.22 1.37 21.33
C TYR A 179 6.81 1.41 21.96
N GLY A 180 6.02 0.36 21.82
CA GLY A 180 4.62 0.29 22.27
C GLY A 180 3.63 0.56 21.14
N GLU A 181 2.35 0.29 21.40
CA GLU A 181 1.26 0.41 20.42
C GLU A 181 1.02 1.86 20.02
N HIS A 182 1.48 2.23 18.83
CA HIS A 182 1.32 3.56 18.25
C HIS A 182 0.58 3.53 16.92
N PHE A 183 0.72 2.43 16.17
CA PHE A 183 0.19 2.30 14.82
C PHE A 183 -0.88 1.22 14.72
N THR A 184 -1.97 1.55 14.03
CA THR A 184 -2.94 0.59 13.51
C THR A 184 -2.34 -0.11 12.29
N LEU A 185 -2.51 -1.45 12.19
CA LEU A 185 -2.02 -2.21 11.05
C LEU A 185 -2.99 -2.02 9.85
N PRO A 186 -2.55 -1.41 8.75
CA PRO A 186 -3.42 -1.14 7.61
C PRO A 186 -3.80 -2.42 6.87
N GLU A 187 -4.94 -2.39 6.17
CA GLU A 187 -5.40 -3.47 5.29
C GLU A 187 -5.51 -2.99 3.84
N ALA A 188 -5.05 -3.81 2.91
CA ALA A 188 -5.28 -3.57 1.50
C ALA A 188 -6.75 -3.80 1.14
N LEU A 189 -7.38 -2.83 0.51
CA LEU A 189 -8.68 -3.00 -0.12
C LEU A 189 -8.45 -3.18 -1.63
N VAL A 190 -8.54 -4.42 -2.09
CA VAL A 190 -8.32 -4.73 -3.50
C VAL A 190 -9.61 -4.51 -4.26
N GLU A 191 -9.63 -3.54 -5.16
CA GLU A 191 -10.74 -3.34 -6.10
C GLU A 191 -10.66 -4.41 -7.19
N GLU A 192 -11.53 -5.44 -7.08
CA GLU A 192 -11.53 -6.56 -8.04
C GLU A 192 -11.97 -6.17 -9.46
N GLN A 193 -12.68 -5.07 -9.62
CA GLN A 193 -13.22 -4.60 -10.90
C GLN A 193 -12.77 -3.17 -11.21
N VAL A 194 -11.49 -2.97 -11.46
CA VAL A 194 -11.09 -1.79 -12.22
C VAL A 194 -11.48 -2.04 -13.67
N ALA A 195 -12.58 -1.41 -14.12
CA ALA A 195 -13.00 -1.48 -15.51
C ALA A 195 -11.84 -1.02 -16.42
N THR A 196 -11.20 -1.98 -17.07
CA THR A 196 -10.14 -1.69 -18.06
C THR A 196 -10.82 -1.27 -19.34
N LEU A 197 -10.72 0.01 -19.70
CA LEU A 197 -11.24 0.48 -20.98
C LEU A 197 -10.28 0.19 -22.14
N ALA A 198 -10.84 -0.13 -23.30
CA ALA A 198 -10.07 -0.22 -24.53
C ALA A 198 -9.59 1.17 -24.98
N GLY A 199 -8.37 1.24 -25.50
CA GLY A 199 -7.81 2.40 -26.16
C GLY A 199 -8.22 2.47 -27.65
N LEU A 200 -7.62 3.41 -28.38
CA LEU A 200 -7.91 3.66 -29.79
C LEU A 200 -7.66 2.45 -30.70
N ASP A 201 -6.73 1.57 -30.30
CA ASP A 201 -6.28 0.38 -31.02
C ASP A 201 -6.96 -0.93 -30.54
N GLY A 202 -7.94 -0.84 -29.63
CA GLY A 202 -8.64 -1.97 -29.06
C GLY A 202 -7.92 -2.67 -27.89
N ARG A 203 -6.63 -2.40 -27.65
CA ARG A 203 -5.91 -2.88 -26.46
C ARG A 203 -6.28 -2.04 -25.25
N LYS A 204 -5.91 -2.49 -24.05
CA LYS A 204 -6.05 -1.70 -22.81
C LYS A 204 -5.55 -0.27 -23.03
N MET A 205 -6.34 0.75 -22.65
CA MET A 205 -5.96 2.16 -22.71
C MET A 205 -4.76 2.42 -21.79
N SER A 206 -3.63 2.82 -22.37
CA SER A 206 -2.39 3.08 -21.63
C SER A 206 -1.50 4.09 -22.36
N LYS A 207 -0.88 4.99 -21.61
CA LYS A 207 0.12 5.93 -22.14
C LYS A 207 1.31 5.21 -22.80
N SER A 208 1.66 4.01 -22.32
CA SER A 208 2.75 3.20 -22.90
C SER A 208 2.45 2.68 -24.30
N TYR A 209 1.19 2.62 -24.68
CA TYR A 209 0.75 2.17 -26.01
C TYR A 209 0.37 3.31 -26.94
N ASP A 210 0.46 4.55 -26.47
CA ASP A 210 0.04 5.76 -27.21
C ASP A 210 -1.40 5.65 -27.78
N ASN A 211 -2.29 4.98 -27.04
CA ASN A 211 -3.66 4.68 -27.45
C ASN A 211 -4.71 5.34 -26.56
N THR A 212 -4.33 6.40 -25.82
CA THR A 212 -5.18 7.03 -24.81
C THR A 212 -6.07 8.11 -25.39
N ILE A 213 -7.24 8.31 -24.77
CA ILE A 213 -8.12 9.47 -24.98
C ILE A 213 -7.98 10.35 -23.72
N PRO A 214 -7.33 11.55 -23.82
CA PRO A 214 -7.19 12.45 -22.68
C PRO A 214 -8.55 12.83 -22.10
N LEU A 215 -8.67 12.84 -20.76
CA LEU A 215 -9.96 13.03 -20.07
C LEU A 215 -10.64 14.34 -20.45
N PHE A 216 -9.88 15.43 -20.50
CA PHE A 216 -10.40 16.77 -20.81
C PHE A 216 -10.01 17.25 -22.21
N ALA A 217 -9.86 16.31 -23.17
CA ALA A 217 -9.63 16.70 -24.55
C ALA A 217 -10.72 17.69 -25.04
N PRO A 218 -10.36 18.77 -25.76
CA PRO A 218 -11.34 19.66 -26.39
C PRO A 218 -12.31 18.87 -27.26
N PRO A 219 -13.59 19.30 -27.42
CA PRO A 219 -14.60 18.53 -28.13
C PRO A 219 -14.19 18.09 -29.53
N ALA A 220 -13.53 18.99 -30.29
CA ALA A 220 -13.04 18.67 -31.64
C ALA A 220 -11.95 17.56 -31.62
N GLN A 221 -11.05 17.60 -30.63
CA GLN A 221 -10.03 16.58 -30.47
C GLN A 221 -10.64 15.26 -29.99
N LEU A 222 -11.58 15.30 -29.04
CA LEU A 222 -12.29 14.12 -28.56
C LEU A 222 -13.01 13.43 -29.72
N LYS A 223 -13.74 14.18 -30.54
CA LYS A 223 -14.42 13.67 -31.72
C LYS A 223 -13.45 13.04 -32.73
N LYS A 224 -12.30 13.68 -32.99
CA LYS A 224 -11.25 13.14 -33.86
C LYS A 224 -10.68 11.83 -33.33
N LEU A 225 -10.37 11.75 -32.03
CA LEU A 225 -9.83 10.54 -31.37
C LEU A 225 -10.86 9.40 -31.43
N ILE A 226 -12.13 9.65 -31.09
CA ILE A 226 -13.20 8.66 -31.22
C ILE A 226 -13.35 8.19 -32.68
N GLY A 227 -13.22 9.12 -33.64
CA GLY A 227 -13.20 8.80 -35.06
C GLY A 227 -12.12 7.82 -35.47
N SER A 228 -10.97 7.83 -34.78
CA SER A 228 -9.83 6.95 -35.06
C SER A 228 -9.89 5.57 -34.36
N ILE A 229 -10.88 5.31 -33.51
CA ILE A 229 -11.05 3.98 -32.88
C ILE A 229 -11.18 2.92 -33.96
N VAL A 230 -10.36 1.88 -33.83
CA VAL A 230 -10.36 0.77 -34.79
C VAL A 230 -11.70 0.03 -34.73
N THR A 231 -12.29 -0.20 -35.89
CA THR A 231 -13.52 -0.97 -36.11
C THR A 231 -13.28 -1.99 -37.22
N ASP A 232 -14.14 -2.99 -37.32
CA ASP A 232 -14.05 -3.96 -38.41
C ASP A 232 -14.53 -3.35 -39.75
N SER A 233 -14.45 -4.18 -40.82
CA SER A 233 -14.77 -3.76 -42.18
C SER A 233 -16.25 -3.94 -42.59
N ARG A 234 -17.15 -4.28 -41.65
CA ARG A 234 -18.57 -4.53 -41.93
C ARG A 234 -19.24 -3.24 -42.41
N ALA A 235 -19.98 -3.39 -43.53
CA ALA A 235 -20.71 -2.26 -44.12
C ALA A 235 -21.94 -1.84 -43.28
N PRO A 236 -22.51 -0.64 -43.53
CA PRO A 236 -23.82 -0.33 -43.02
C PRO A 236 -24.88 -1.32 -43.45
N GLY A 237 -25.77 -1.73 -42.54
CA GLY A 237 -26.77 -2.78 -42.76
C GLY A 237 -26.30 -4.21 -42.43
N GLU A 238 -25.03 -4.41 -42.23
CA GLU A 238 -24.49 -5.69 -41.75
C GLU A 238 -24.46 -5.74 -40.23
N ALA A 239 -25.04 -6.78 -39.62
CA ALA A 239 -25.05 -6.96 -38.16
C ALA A 239 -23.62 -7.01 -37.60
N LYS A 240 -23.40 -6.31 -36.49
CA LYS A 240 -22.11 -6.15 -35.80
C LYS A 240 -22.14 -6.84 -34.45
N ALA A 241 -21.02 -7.44 -34.05
CA ALA A 241 -20.89 -8.03 -32.72
C ALA A 241 -20.51 -6.95 -31.70
N VAL A 242 -21.12 -6.99 -30.51
CA VAL A 242 -20.75 -6.15 -29.38
C VAL A 242 -19.52 -6.67 -28.66
N GLU A 243 -19.32 -8.00 -28.70
CA GLU A 243 -18.18 -8.68 -28.08
C GLU A 243 -16.88 -8.29 -28.79
N GLY A 244 -15.88 -7.88 -27.99
CA GLY A 244 -14.57 -7.44 -28.49
C GLY A 244 -14.58 -6.05 -29.15
N SER A 245 -15.72 -5.37 -29.23
CA SER A 245 -15.79 -4.00 -29.78
C SER A 245 -15.28 -2.98 -28.76
N ALA A 246 -14.14 -2.35 -29.05
CA ALA A 246 -13.58 -1.27 -28.24
C ALA A 246 -14.56 -0.08 -28.12
N LEU A 247 -15.26 0.23 -29.22
CA LEU A 247 -16.25 1.30 -29.24
C LEU A 247 -17.43 1.00 -28.33
N PHE A 248 -17.93 -0.25 -28.35
CA PHE A 248 -19.04 -0.66 -27.49
C PHE A 248 -18.64 -0.69 -26.01
N GLN A 249 -17.42 -1.17 -25.67
CA GLN A 249 -16.91 -1.13 -24.29
C GLN A 249 -16.81 0.30 -23.74
N LEU A 250 -16.31 1.23 -24.56
CA LEU A 250 -16.28 2.64 -24.18
C LEU A 250 -17.69 3.20 -24.00
N TYR A 251 -18.63 2.90 -24.90
CA TYR A 251 -20.02 3.32 -24.78
C TYR A 251 -20.66 2.83 -23.50
N GLN A 252 -20.51 1.54 -23.19
CA GLN A 252 -21.02 0.89 -22.00
C GLN A 252 -20.51 1.53 -20.70
N ALA A 253 -19.32 2.09 -20.69
CA ALA A 253 -18.73 2.71 -19.51
C ALA A 253 -19.34 4.09 -19.17
N PHE A 254 -20.00 4.76 -20.14
CA PHE A 254 -20.55 6.12 -20.00
C PHE A 254 -22.07 6.21 -20.22
N ALA A 255 -22.70 5.19 -20.79
CA ALA A 255 -24.10 5.15 -21.12
C ALA A 255 -24.95 4.57 -19.98
N THR A 256 -26.25 4.91 -19.97
CA THR A 256 -27.20 4.23 -19.09
C THR A 256 -27.49 2.81 -19.57
N PRO A 257 -28.03 1.90 -18.70
CA PRO A 257 -28.39 0.55 -19.14
C PRO A 257 -29.33 0.51 -20.35
N GLU A 258 -30.27 1.46 -20.44
CA GLU A 258 -31.22 1.58 -21.55
C GLU A 258 -30.51 1.99 -22.83
N GLU A 259 -29.57 2.95 -22.75
CA GLU A 259 -28.76 3.40 -23.88
C GLU A 259 -27.85 2.26 -24.36
N VAL A 260 -27.26 1.46 -23.45
CA VAL A 260 -26.45 0.30 -23.79
C VAL A 260 -27.29 -0.74 -24.56
N ALA A 261 -28.52 -1.05 -24.09
CA ALA A 261 -29.42 -1.97 -24.77
C ALA A 261 -29.79 -1.46 -26.17
N ALA A 262 -30.09 -0.17 -26.30
CA ALA A 262 -30.41 0.45 -27.60
C ALA A 262 -29.21 0.44 -28.57
N MET A 263 -27.97 0.61 -28.06
CA MET A 263 -26.78 0.52 -28.88
C MET A 263 -26.51 -0.93 -29.31
N ALA A 264 -26.72 -1.91 -28.44
CA ALA A 264 -26.59 -3.32 -28.79
C ALA A 264 -27.58 -3.73 -29.88
N GLN A 265 -28.84 -3.26 -29.82
CA GLN A 265 -29.82 -3.47 -30.87
C GLN A 265 -29.39 -2.81 -32.18
N ALA A 266 -28.90 -1.57 -32.12
CA ALA A 266 -28.40 -0.88 -33.31
C ALA A 266 -27.22 -1.61 -33.97
N TYR A 267 -26.34 -2.27 -33.17
CA TYR A 267 -25.29 -3.13 -33.70
C TYR A 267 -25.85 -4.35 -34.43
N ALA A 268 -26.88 -4.99 -33.86
CA ALA A 268 -27.57 -6.12 -34.51
C ALA A 268 -28.28 -5.69 -35.81
N ASP A 269 -28.83 -4.47 -35.83
CA ASP A 269 -29.51 -3.89 -37.01
C ASP A 269 -28.54 -3.33 -38.06
N GLY A 270 -27.23 -3.39 -37.82
CA GLY A 270 -26.21 -2.98 -38.78
C GLY A 270 -25.90 -1.49 -38.84
N ILE A 271 -25.93 -0.80 -37.68
CA ILE A 271 -25.56 0.62 -37.55
C ILE A 271 -24.27 0.97 -38.33
N ALA A 272 -24.21 2.10 -38.99
CA ALA A 272 -22.98 2.59 -39.59
C ALA A 272 -21.92 2.94 -38.52
N TRP A 273 -20.65 2.58 -38.76
CA TRP A 273 -19.57 2.89 -37.79
C TRP A 273 -19.44 4.38 -37.50
N GLY A 274 -19.67 5.25 -38.49
CA GLY A 274 -19.69 6.70 -38.30
C GLY A 274 -20.77 7.14 -37.29
N GLU A 275 -21.99 6.61 -37.42
CA GLU A 275 -23.09 6.89 -36.49
C GLU A 275 -22.82 6.36 -35.10
N ALA A 276 -22.28 5.13 -34.98
CA ALA A 276 -21.91 4.55 -33.69
C ALA A 276 -20.85 5.42 -32.97
N LYS A 277 -19.87 5.95 -33.70
CA LYS A 277 -18.85 6.89 -33.17
C LYS A 277 -19.45 8.24 -32.76
N GLU A 278 -20.42 8.78 -33.50
CA GLU A 278 -21.12 10.00 -33.09
C GLU A 278 -21.93 9.80 -31.81
N ARG A 279 -22.63 8.66 -31.67
CA ARG A 279 -23.34 8.32 -30.43
C ARG A 279 -22.38 8.18 -29.25
N LEU A 280 -21.21 7.54 -29.44
CA LEU A 280 -20.17 7.43 -28.44
C LEU A 280 -19.65 8.82 -28.03
N PHE A 281 -19.34 9.69 -29.00
CA PHE A 281 -18.91 11.05 -28.73
C PHE A 281 -19.94 11.79 -27.88
N ALA A 282 -21.20 11.79 -28.29
CA ALA A 282 -22.27 12.47 -27.57
C ALA A 282 -22.44 11.96 -26.13
N CYS A 283 -22.33 10.64 -25.94
CA CYS A 283 -22.43 9.99 -24.63
C CYS A 283 -21.28 10.41 -23.71
N ILE A 284 -20.04 10.35 -24.18
CA ILE A 284 -18.85 10.75 -23.38
C ILE A 284 -18.87 12.27 -23.13
N ASP A 285 -19.13 13.09 -24.13
CA ASP A 285 -19.08 14.54 -23.99
C ASP A 285 -20.17 15.06 -23.04
N ARG A 286 -21.35 14.46 -23.01
CA ARG A 286 -22.42 14.76 -22.06
C ARG A 286 -21.94 14.69 -20.59
N GLU A 287 -21.15 13.67 -20.25
CA GLU A 287 -20.61 13.51 -18.91
C GLU A 287 -19.38 14.40 -18.67
N ILE A 288 -18.49 14.48 -19.64
CA ILE A 288 -17.18 15.13 -19.48
C ILE A 288 -17.23 16.65 -19.70
N ALA A 289 -18.12 17.19 -20.52
CA ALA A 289 -18.16 18.63 -20.80
C ALA A 289 -18.26 19.51 -19.56
N PRO A 290 -19.15 19.25 -18.58
CA PRO A 290 -19.19 20.04 -17.36
C PRO A 290 -17.93 19.89 -16.48
N MET A 291 -17.29 18.72 -16.53
CA MET A 291 -16.02 18.49 -15.80
C MET A 291 -14.88 19.23 -16.52
N ARG A 292 -14.84 19.20 -17.85
CA ARG A 292 -13.86 19.93 -18.65
C ARG A 292 -13.90 21.44 -18.36
N ALA A 293 -15.09 22.03 -18.32
CA ALA A 293 -15.24 23.45 -17.99
C ALA A 293 -14.69 23.77 -16.58
N ARG A 294 -14.95 22.91 -15.60
CA ARG A 294 -14.36 23.07 -14.25
C ARG A 294 -12.84 22.90 -14.26
N TYR A 295 -12.32 21.93 -15.01
CA TYR A 295 -10.88 21.71 -15.14
C TYR A 295 -10.19 22.93 -15.76
N GLU A 296 -10.75 23.48 -16.84
CA GLU A 296 -10.23 24.68 -17.50
C GLU A 296 -10.21 25.89 -16.56
N ASP A 297 -11.26 26.09 -15.75
CA ASP A 297 -11.29 27.15 -14.73
C ASP A 297 -10.21 26.96 -13.67
N LEU A 298 -10.05 25.73 -13.15
CA LEU A 298 -9.03 25.43 -12.15
C LEU A 298 -7.60 25.58 -12.71
N MET A 299 -7.38 25.22 -13.96
CA MET A 299 -6.08 25.40 -14.61
C MET A 299 -5.77 26.87 -14.92
N ALA A 300 -6.79 27.69 -15.17
CA ALA A 300 -6.66 29.14 -15.35
C ALA A 300 -6.47 29.88 -14.00
N HIS A 301 -6.87 29.26 -12.87
CA HIS A 301 -6.83 29.84 -11.54
C HIS A 301 -6.15 28.89 -10.55
N PRO A 302 -4.83 28.62 -10.70
CA PRO A 302 -4.09 27.68 -9.86
C PRO A 302 -4.11 28.05 -8.37
N GLU A 303 -4.32 29.31 -8.03
CA GLU A 303 -4.50 29.79 -6.65
C GLU A 303 -5.71 29.16 -5.95
N LYS A 304 -6.77 28.80 -6.68
CA LYS A 304 -7.92 28.07 -6.11
C LYS A 304 -7.53 26.65 -5.71
N VAL A 305 -6.76 25.98 -6.56
CA VAL A 305 -6.25 24.63 -6.28
C VAL A 305 -5.30 24.64 -5.10
N GLU A 306 -4.38 25.62 -5.07
CA GLU A 306 -3.42 25.79 -3.97
C GLU A 306 -4.15 26.02 -2.63
N ALA A 307 -5.15 26.91 -2.59
CA ALA A 307 -5.93 27.15 -1.37
C ALA A 307 -6.63 25.88 -0.85
N ILE A 308 -7.17 25.05 -1.73
CA ILE A 308 -7.81 23.77 -1.37
C ILE A 308 -6.76 22.80 -0.79
N LEU A 309 -5.60 22.67 -1.43
CA LEU A 309 -4.53 21.76 -0.97
C LEU A 309 -3.97 22.22 0.39
N GLN A 310 -3.78 23.52 0.60
CA GLN A 310 -3.33 24.09 1.87
C GLN A 310 -4.35 23.84 2.99
N ALA A 311 -5.63 24.07 2.74
CA ALA A 311 -6.68 23.76 3.72
C ALA A 311 -6.72 22.25 4.06
N GLY A 312 -6.51 21.39 3.07
CA GLY A 312 -6.37 19.96 3.26
C GLY A 312 -5.13 19.60 4.09
N ALA A 313 -4.00 20.26 3.82
CA ALA A 313 -2.77 20.08 4.58
C ALA A 313 -2.93 20.50 6.05
N GLU A 314 -3.63 21.59 6.35
CA GLU A 314 -3.94 22.01 7.71
C GLU A 314 -4.77 20.95 8.45
N LYS A 315 -5.83 20.41 7.81
CA LYS A 315 -6.64 19.29 8.36
C LYS A 315 -5.75 18.06 8.64
N ALA A 316 -4.90 17.68 7.68
CA ALA A 316 -3.99 16.55 7.81
C ALA A 316 -2.98 16.75 8.94
N ARG A 317 -2.34 17.91 9.03
CA ARG A 317 -1.35 18.23 10.05
C ARG A 317 -1.92 18.30 11.46
N ALA A 318 -3.21 18.63 11.60
CA ALA A 318 -3.90 18.57 12.90
C ALA A 318 -3.87 17.14 13.49
N LEU A 319 -3.74 16.11 12.67
CA LEU A 319 -3.58 14.69 13.09
C LEU A 319 -2.09 14.28 13.12
N ALA A 320 -1.32 14.66 12.12
CA ALA A 320 0.07 14.25 11.95
C ALA A 320 1.00 14.81 13.05
N VAL A 321 0.88 16.09 13.36
CA VAL A 321 1.74 16.76 14.36
C VAL A 321 1.64 16.11 15.75
N PRO A 322 0.45 15.90 16.33
CA PRO A 322 0.35 15.24 17.64
C PRO A 322 0.87 13.80 17.61
N LEU A 323 0.68 13.07 16.51
CA LEU A 323 1.22 11.72 16.37
C LEU A 323 2.75 11.76 16.41
N VAL A 324 3.39 12.55 15.54
CA VAL A 324 4.86 12.62 15.48
C VAL A 324 5.45 13.09 16.80
N GLN A 325 4.80 14.02 17.50
CA GLN A 325 5.23 14.42 18.85
C GLN A 325 5.20 13.25 19.84
N ARG A 326 4.14 12.43 19.84
CA ARG A 326 4.10 11.21 20.68
C ARG A 326 5.21 10.24 20.30
N LEU A 327 5.46 10.05 18.99
CA LEU A 327 6.51 9.16 18.51
C LEU A 327 7.91 9.66 18.90
N ARG A 328 8.18 10.97 18.85
CA ARG A 328 9.42 11.56 19.38
C ARG A 328 9.66 11.17 20.83
N HIS A 329 8.63 11.26 21.67
CA HIS A 329 8.72 10.83 23.05
C HIS A 329 8.99 9.33 23.17
N ALA A 330 8.31 8.51 22.39
CA ALA A 330 8.45 7.06 22.41
C ALA A 330 9.87 6.60 22.03
N VAL A 331 10.47 7.23 20.99
CA VAL A 331 11.83 6.91 20.56
C VAL A 331 12.92 7.65 21.35
N GLY A 332 12.55 8.46 22.35
CA GLY A 332 13.49 9.17 23.24
C GLY A 332 13.96 10.54 22.74
N LEU A 333 13.43 11.05 21.62
CA LEU A 333 13.75 12.37 21.06
C LEU A 333 12.88 13.45 21.74
N ARG A 334 13.18 13.78 22.98
CA ARG A 334 12.47 14.76 23.80
C ARG A 334 13.44 15.81 24.34
N ARG A 335 12.90 16.89 24.93
CA ARG A 335 13.71 17.91 25.59
C ARG A 335 14.47 17.28 26.74
N LEU A 336 15.74 17.65 26.92
CA LEU A 336 16.60 17.12 27.99
C LEU A 336 16.08 17.43 29.39
N THR A 337 15.28 18.50 29.53
CA THR A 337 14.65 18.93 30.79
C THR A 337 13.34 18.17 31.07
N GLU A 338 12.78 17.48 30.12
CA GLU A 338 11.58 16.67 30.31
C GLU A 338 11.98 15.34 30.97
N GLN A 339 11.52 15.10 32.20
CA GLN A 339 11.64 13.79 32.82
C GLN A 339 10.98 12.77 31.90
N ALA A 340 11.57 11.56 31.80
CA ALA A 340 10.87 10.44 31.21
C ALA A 340 9.52 10.37 31.91
N VAL A 341 8.43 10.65 31.17
CA VAL A 341 7.15 10.10 31.57
C VAL A 341 7.47 8.62 31.64
N SER A 342 7.57 8.09 32.84
CA SER A 342 7.50 6.67 33.02
C SER A 342 6.17 6.32 32.35
N THR A 343 6.22 5.89 31.09
CA THR A 343 5.29 4.88 30.69
C THR A 343 5.63 3.80 31.70
N ASP A 344 4.90 3.83 32.81
CA ASP A 344 4.58 2.61 33.50
C ASP A 344 4.08 1.73 32.36
N LYS A 345 5.04 1.00 31.75
CA LYS A 345 4.71 -0.33 31.35
C LYS A 345 4.26 -0.94 32.68
N SER A 346 3.00 -0.77 33.05
CA SER A 346 2.26 -1.90 33.50
C SER A 346 2.45 -2.86 32.34
N LYS A 347 3.63 -3.46 32.27
CA LYS A 347 3.71 -4.82 31.93
C LYS A 347 2.49 -5.40 32.62
N SER A 348 1.40 -5.64 31.88
CA SER A 348 0.79 -6.93 32.11
C SER A 348 2.02 -7.80 32.08
N ALA A 349 2.43 -8.21 33.24
CA ALA A 349 3.56 -9.08 33.39
C ALA A 349 3.14 -10.30 32.57
N LYS A 350 3.47 -10.31 31.26
CA LYS A 350 3.70 -11.58 30.62
C LYS A 350 4.75 -12.15 31.53
N LEU A 351 4.33 -13.13 32.33
CA LEU A 351 5.25 -13.90 33.13
C LEU A 351 6.39 -14.15 32.17
N ALA A 352 7.59 -13.61 32.51
CA ALA A 352 8.74 -13.78 31.68
C ALA A 352 9.02 -15.29 31.78
N LEU A 353 8.64 -16.00 30.73
CA LEU A 353 8.67 -17.44 30.67
C LEU A 353 10.09 -17.90 30.31
N PRO A 354 10.55 -19.03 30.82
CA PRO A 354 11.72 -19.67 30.29
C PRO A 354 11.61 -19.89 28.78
N SER A 355 12.72 -19.87 28.07
CA SER A 355 12.70 -20.00 26.61
C SER A 355 13.81 -20.92 26.10
N PHE A 356 13.51 -21.68 25.04
CA PHE A 356 14.52 -22.45 24.32
C PHE A 356 15.16 -21.57 23.22
N LYS A 357 16.51 -21.72 23.09
CA LYS A 357 17.28 -21.11 21.98
C LYS A 357 18.02 -22.21 21.26
N GLN A 358 17.86 -22.33 19.97
CA GLN A 358 18.58 -23.22 19.09
C GLN A 358 19.67 -22.44 18.34
N TYR A 359 20.87 -23.04 18.19
CA TYR A 359 21.98 -22.39 17.51
C TYR A 359 22.93 -23.42 16.90
N ARG A 360 23.82 -22.97 16.04
CA ARG A 360 24.87 -23.80 15.43
C ARG A 360 26.23 -23.29 15.88
N GLU A 361 27.14 -24.21 16.23
CA GLU A 361 28.50 -23.86 16.61
C GLU A 361 29.51 -24.05 15.48
N LYS A 362 30.76 -23.64 15.72
CA LYS A 362 31.86 -23.70 14.74
C LYS A 362 32.24 -25.14 14.35
N ASP A 363 31.92 -26.12 15.17
CA ASP A 363 32.08 -27.56 14.91
C ASP A 363 31.09 -28.11 13.88
N GLY A 364 30.15 -27.25 13.41
CA GLY A 364 29.13 -27.59 12.44
C GLY A 364 27.89 -28.27 13.02
N LYS A 365 27.87 -28.59 14.31
CA LYS A 365 26.75 -29.24 15.01
C LYS A 365 25.71 -28.26 15.50
N PHE A 366 24.50 -28.74 15.77
CA PHE A 366 23.37 -27.97 16.26
C PHE A 366 23.17 -28.21 17.76
N TYR A 367 22.88 -27.13 18.45
CA TYR A 367 22.70 -27.13 19.91
C TYR A 367 21.38 -26.44 20.25
N PHE A 368 20.86 -26.79 21.44
CA PHE A 368 19.81 -25.98 22.05
C PHE A 368 20.12 -25.73 23.53
N LYS A 369 19.55 -24.66 24.05
CA LYS A 369 19.63 -24.35 25.49
C LYS A 369 18.29 -23.84 25.99
N LEU A 370 17.96 -24.14 27.23
CA LEU A 370 16.87 -23.56 28.00
C LEU A 370 17.45 -22.49 28.91
N VAL A 371 16.87 -21.28 28.82
CA VAL A 371 17.22 -20.16 29.72
C VAL A 371 15.99 -19.72 30.48
N ASP A 372 16.19 -19.22 31.71
CA ASP A 372 15.12 -18.61 32.49
C ASP A 372 14.73 -17.23 31.94
N ALA A 373 13.79 -16.61 32.61
CA ALA A 373 13.30 -15.26 32.27
C ALA A 373 14.38 -14.17 32.36
N GLN A 374 15.45 -14.38 33.09
CA GLN A 374 16.58 -13.47 33.29
C GLN A 374 17.75 -13.78 32.34
N GLY A 375 17.64 -14.87 31.55
CA GLY A 375 18.68 -15.32 30.62
C GLY A 375 19.72 -16.24 31.24
N LYS A 376 19.53 -16.68 32.49
CA LYS A 376 20.39 -17.69 33.14
C LYS A 376 20.23 -19.04 32.42
N LEU A 377 21.34 -19.70 32.09
CA LEU A 377 21.35 -21.01 31.48
C LEU A 377 20.85 -22.06 32.49
N LEU A 378 19.83 -22.84 32.13
CA LEU A 378 19.25 -23.91 32.95
C LEU A 378 19.63 -25.29 32.45
N LEU A 379 19.72 -25.48 31.13
CA LEU A 379 20.26 -26.72 30.53
C LEU A 379 20.79 -26.41 29.12
N GLN A 380 21.72 -27.23 28.64
CA GLN A 380 22.29 -27.18 27.31
C GLN A 380 22.39 -28.60 26.74
N SER A 381 22.11 -28.73 25.43
CA SER A 381 22.30 -30.00 24.73
C SER A 381 23.78 -30.25 24.40
N LEU A 382 24.13 -31.48 24.18
CA LEU A 382 25.32 -31.89 23.42
C LEU A 382 25.08 -31.59 21.92
N GLY A 383 26.13 -31.67 21.12
CA GLY A 383 26.06 -31.38 19.66
C GLY A 383 25.24 -32.43 18.91
N LEU A 384 24.21 -32.00 18.22
CA LEU A 384 23.29 -32.80 17.40
C LEU A 384 23.63 -32.66 15.91
N ASP A 385 23.30 -33.66 15.10
CA ASP A 385 23.73 -33.71 13.69
C ASP A 385 22.84 -32.86 12.78
N SER A 386 21.60 -32.56 13.17
CA SER A 386 20.71 -31.76 12.37
C SER A 386 19.88 -30.73 13.19
N PRO A 387 19.44 -29.62 12.54
CA PRO A 387 18.54 -28.68 13.22
C PRO A 387 17.16 -29.29 13.53
N ARG A 388 16.78 -30.35 12.83
CA ARG A 388 15.53 -31.08 13.04
C ARG A 388 15.58 -31.90 14.33
N ASP A 389 16.71 -32.51 14.61
CA ASP A 389 16.89 -33.29 15.85
C ASP A 389 16.84 -32.38 17.08
N ALA A 390 17.48 -31.20 17.01
CA ALA A 390 17.40 -30.20 18.06
C ALA A 390 15.96 -29.68 18.25
N GLY A 391 15.23 -29.43 17.16
CA GLY A 391 13.82 -29.05 17.23
C GLY A 391 12.91 -30.11 17.82
N HIS A 392 13.13 -31.39 17.50
CA HIS A 392 12.40 -32.52 18.08
C HIS A 392 12.67 -32.66 19.58
N ALA A 393 13.93 -32.57 20.01
CA ALA A 393 14.26 -32.63 21.42
C ALA A 393 13.63 -31.49 22.24
N ILE A 394 13.62 -30.26 21.69
CA ILE A 394 12.93 -29.10 22.29
C ILE A 394 11.43 -29.39 22.43
N ALA A 395 10.78 -29.87 21.35
CA ALA A 395 9.35 -30.15 21.36
C ALA A 395 8.99 -31.24 22.39
N GLN A 396 9.80 -32.29 22.52
CA GLN A 396 9.62 -33.31 23.53
C GLN A 396 9.75 -32.73 24.95
N LEU A 397 10.75 -31.91 25.22
CA LEU A 397 10.95 -31.27 26.52
C LEU A 397 9.76 -30.34 26.86
N GLN A 398 9.24 -29.61 25.91
CA GLN A 398 8.06 -28.75 26.11
C GLN A 398 6.79 -29.55 26.39
N GLN A 399 6.57 -30.67 25.70
CA GLN A 399 5.36 -31.45 25.81
C GLN A 399 5.36 -32.39 27.02
N GLN A 400 6.48 -33.06 27.28
CA GLN A 400 6.59 -34.16 28.25
C GLN A 400 7.39 -33.80 29.53
N GLY A 401 8.00 -32.61 29.58
CA GLY A 401 8.67 -32.08 30.77
C GLY A 401 9.69 -33.03 31.38
N ALA A 402 9.42 -33.47 32.62
CA ALA A 402 10.33 -34.34 33.41
C ALA A 402 10.62 -35.68 32.72
N ALA A 403 9.63 -36.30 32.06
CA ALA A 403 9.81 -37.56 31.37
C ALA A 403 10.77 -37.44 30.18
N ALA A 404 10.63 -36.35 29.38
CA ALA A 404 11.55 -36.07 28.29
C ALA A 404 12.95 -35.70 28.76
N LEU A 405 13.08 -34.95 29.87
CA LEU A 405 14.39 -34.62 30.45
C LEU A 405 15.16 -35.88 30.89
N ALA A 406 14.46 -36.87 31.40
CA ALA A 406 15.07 -38.18 31.77
C ALA A 406 15.47 -38.99 30.51
N ALA A 407 14.60 -39.02 29.49
CA ALA A 407 14.85 -39.76 28.24
C ALA A 407 15.98 -39.14 27.39
N LEU A 408 16.10 -37.81 27.38
CA LEU A 408 17.11 -37.07 26.64
C LEU A 408 18.40 -36.80 27.42
N ALA A 409 18.55 -37.36 28.65
CA ALA A 409 19.75 -37.19 29.47
C ALA A 409 21.06 -37.50 28.71
N PRO A 410 21.15 -38.51 27.80
CA PRO A 410 22.36 -38.75 27.01
C PRO A 410 22.70 -37.67 25.98
N GLN A 411 21.74 -36.79 25.65
CA GLN A 411 21.88 -35.69 24.67
C GLN A 411 22.01 -34.31 25.32
N ILE A 412 22.03 -34.27 26.67
CA ILE A 412 22.09 -33.03 27.46
C ILE A 412 23.37 -33.06 28.30
N GLU A 413 24.03 -31.91 28.47
CA GLU A 413 25.16 -31.80 29.38
C GLU A 413 24.77 -32.23 30.81
N ALA A 414 25.69 -32.83 31.53
CA ALA A 414 25.42 -33.33 32.87
C ALA A 414 24.95 -32.22 33.81
N LEU A 415 23.78 -32.38 34.39
CA LEU A 415 23.18 -31.40 35.30
C LEU A 415 23.44 -31.84 36.76
N SER A 416 23.80 -30.89 37.61
CA SER A 416 23.74 -31.10 39.06
C SER A 416 22.28 -31.24 39.52
N ASP A 417 22.05 -31.81 40.68
CA ASP A 417 20.69 -31.96 41.24
C ASP A 417 19.97 -30.62 41.36
N ALA A 418 20.66 -29.55 41.72
CA ALA A 418 20.11 -28.21 41.79
C ALA A 418 19.74 -27.67 40.40
N ALA A 419 20.62 -27.81 39.41
CA ALA A 419 20.35 -27.38 38.04
C ALA A 419 19.20 -28.17 37.39
N ARG A 420 19.11 -29.46 37.70
CA ARG A 420 18.00 -30.31 37.26
C ARG A 420 16.66 -29.86 37.85
N ALA A 421 16.63 -29.50 39.13
CA ALA A 421 15.43 -28.99 39.78
C ALA A 421 14.97 -27.67 39.14
N GLU A 422 15.90 -26.74 38.88
CA GLU A 422 15.60 -25.47 38.19
C GLU A 422 15.08 -25.70 36.76
N ALA A 423 15.68 -26.60 35.99
CA ALA A 423 15.24 -26.95 34.66
C ALA A 423 13.82 -27.56 34.64
N LEU A 424 13.53 -28.46 35.61
CA LEU A 424 12.20 -29.04 35.77
C LEU A 424 11.14 -28.00 36.12
N GLN A 425 11.46 -27.05 36.99
CA GLN A 425 10.57 -25.95 37.32
C GLN A 425 10.26 -25.05 36.08
N ALA A 426 11.27 -24.77 35.26
CA ALA A 426 11.13 -24.01 34.06
C ALA A 426 10.27 -24.73 33.00
N LEU A 427 10.45 -26.05 32.83
CA LEU A 427 9.63 -26.87 31.94
C LEU A 427 8.16 -26.92 32.41
N ALA A 428 7.92 -27.04 33.71
CA ALA A 428 6.57 -27.02 34.25
C ALA A 428 5.87 -25.65 34.01
N GLN A 429 6.60 -24.54 34.10
CA GLN A 429 6.06 -23.22 33.78
C GLN A 429 5.66 -23.11 32.29
N LEU A 430 6.47 -23.64 31.35
CA LEU A 430 6.16 -23.66 29.93
C LEU A 430 4.93 -24.52 29.65
N GLN A 431 4.79 -25.69 30.31
CA GLN A 431 3.62 -26.54 30.14
C GLN A 431 2.33 -25.90 30.68
N ALA A 432 2.40 -25.25 31.85
CA ALA A 432 1.27 -24.57 32.44
C ALA A 432 0.80 -23.41 31.56
N TYR A 433 1.71 -22.67 30.92
CA TYR A 433 1.39 -21.62 29.99
C TYR A 433 0.72 -22.16 28.71
N ALA A 434 1.27 -23.22 28.11
CA ALA A 434 0.70 -23.86 26.93
C ALA A 434 -0.71 -24.46 27.16
N ALA A 435 -1.02 -24.81 28.40
CA ALA A 435 -2.36 -25.30 28.77
C ALA A 435 -3.39 -24.16 29.03
N SER A 436 -2.93 -22.91 29.12
CA SER A 436 -3.76 -21.73 29.37
C SER A 436 -4.12 -20.96 28.11
N GLU A 437 -3.46 -21.25 26.96
CA GLU A 437 -3.82 -20.80 25.62
C GLU A 437 -4.81 -21.74 24.94
#